data_3d50878080aaf623c0d7c29246d9212e
#
_entry.id   3d50878080aaf623c0d7c29246d9212e
#
_cell.length_a   1.000
_cell.length_b   1.000
_cell.length_c   1.000
_cell.angle_alpha   90.00
_cell.angle_beta   90.00
_cell.angle_gamma   90.00
#
_symmetry.space_group_name_H-M   'P 1'
#
loop_
_entity.id
_entity.type
_entity.pdbx_description
1 polymer ?
#
loop_
_entity_poly.entity_id
_entity_poly.type
_entity_poly.pdbx_seq_one_letter_code
_entity_poly.pdbx_strand_id
1 'polypeptide(L)'
;MSKIAEYVIHLFNSQATCELCYHNLEHTKAVVKNATEMADFYHLKNKERFVLLAAAWFHDTGQLFGPMEGHEERGAYIMEQFLRSHKIDTNIIMEINNAIMATQINRKPANLIEDILRDSDVYHLGTKDFRQIDEIVWKETEQRSGQIISDKLQKSLDFLNKHCFYTTYCKDRLLSGKKANIEYLKGLIKRE
;
A
#
# COMPACT_ATOMS: atom_id res chain seq x y z
N MET A 1 -14.81 11.93 5.20
CA MET A 1 -13.45 11.37 5.48
C MET A 1 -13.21 11.10 6.97
N SER A 2 -13.53 12.01 7.91
CA SER A 2 -13.27 11.76 9.35
C SER A 2 -13.82 10.43 9.87
N LYS A 3 -15.06 10.08 9.55
CA LYS A 3 -15.68 8.80 9.97
C LYS A 3 -14.95 7.55 9.43
N ILE A 4 -14.42 7.63 8.19
CA ILE A 4 -13.60 6.53 7.63
C ILE A 4 -12.31 6.39 8.42
N ALA A 5 -11.60 7.49 8.62
CA ALA A 5 -10.36 7.49 9.39
C ALA A 5 -10.58 6.96 10.82
N GLU A 6 -11.59 7.45 11.52
CA GLU A 6 -11.95 7.00 12.88
C GLU A 6 -12.23 5.49 12.91
N TYR A 7 -13.00 4.98 11.95
CA TYR A 7 -13.34 3.56 11.87
C TYR A 7 -12.09 2.70 11.61
N VAL A 8 -11.25 3.06 10.63
CA VAL A 8 -10.05 2.30 10.31
C VAL A 8 -9.03 2.35 11.45
N ILE A 9 -8.83 3.53 12.07
CA ILE A 9 -7.98 3.66 13.26
C ILE A 9 -8.49 2.76 14.39
N HIS A 10 -9.81 2.71 14.62
CA HIS A 10 -10.39 1.82 15.63
C HIS A 10 -10.15 0.35 15.29
N LEU A 11 -10.29 -0.06 14.03
CA LEU A 11 -10.00 -1.44 13.60
C LEU A 11 -8.53 -1.82 13.90
N PHE A 12 -7.58 -1.00 13.47
CA PHE A 12 -6.17 -1.29 13.75
C PHE A 12 -5.87 -1.34 15.25
N ASN A 13 -6.38 -0.39 16.03
CA ASN A 13 -6.13 -0.35 17.48
C ASN A 13 -6.75 -1.54 18.23
N SER A 14 -7.83 -2.13 17.71
CA SER A 14 -8.55 -3.22 18.36
C SER A 14 -8.17 -4.62 17.85
N GLN A 15 -7.70 -4.74 16.61
CA GLN A 15 -7.49 -6.03 15.94
C GLN A 15 -6.04 -6.31 15.55
N ALA A 16 -5.16 -5.30 15.48
CA ALA A 16 -3.78 -5.52 15.06
C ALA A 16 -3.03 -6.38 16.07
N THR A 17 -2.33 -7.40 15.57
CA THR A 17 -1.44 -8.26 16.33
C THR A 17 0.00 -7.75 16.24
N CYS A 18 0.88 -8.27 17.10
CA CYS A 18 2.32 -7.94 17.05
C CYS A 18 3.02 -8.47 15.78
N GLU A 19 2.36 -9.33 15.01
CA GLU A 19 2.87 -9.85 13.75
C GLU A 19 2.77 -8.83 12.60
N LEU A 20 1.86 -7.85 12.69
CA LEU A 20 1.70 -6.78 11.71
C LEU A 20 2.75 -5.68 11.95
N CYS A 21 4.00 -6.00 11.63
CA CYS A 21 5.12 -5.08 11.86
C CYS A 21 5.16 -3.94 10.83
N TYR A 22 4.75 -4.23 9.57
CA TYR A 22 4.75 -3.28 8.45
C TYR A 22 3.34 -2.85 8.06
N HIS A 23 2.43 -3.80 7.76
CA HIS A 23 1.05 -3.51 7.33
C HIS A 23 0.17 -3.09 8.52
N ASN A 24 0.58 -2.02 9.18
CA ASN A 24 0.00 -1.46 10.40
C ASN A 24 -0.63 -0.08 10.15
N LEU A 25 -1.16 0.53 11.22
CA LEU A 25 -1.79 1.85 11.14
C LEU A 25 -0.84 2.95 10.64
N GLU A 26 0.44 2.89 10.98
CA GLU A 26 1.40 3.92 10.56
C GLU A 26 1.69 3.82 9.05
N HIS A 27 1.80 2.61 8.49
CA HIS A 27 1.84 2.40 7.05
C HIS A 27 0.59 2.97 6.37
N THR A 28 -0.60 2.61 6.85
CA THR A 28 -1.87 3.14 6.30
C THR A 28 -1.89 4.67 6.31
N LYS A 29 -1.48 5.31 7.41
CA LYS A 29 -1.39 6.78 7.49
C LYS A 29 -0.38 7.37 6.50
N ALA A 30 0.76 6.70 6.31
CA ALA A 30 1.76 7.13 5.33
C ALA A 30 1.21 7.05 3.91
N VAL A 31 0.50 5.97 3.56
CA VAL A 31 -0.18 5.82 2.26
C VAL A 31 -1.22 6.92 2.04
N VAL A 32 -2.07 7.19 3.04
CA VAL A 32 -3.06 8.27 2.98
C VAL A 32 -2.41 9.64 2.80
N LYS A 33 -1.28 9.90 3.47
CA LYS A 33 -0.51 11.14 3.31
C LYS A 33 0.01 11.28 1.88
N ASN A 34 0.70 10.26 1.37
CA ASN A 34 1.25 10.25 0.02
C ASN A 34 0.15 10.43 -1.03
N ALA A 35 -0.97 9.69 -0.88
CA ALA A 35 -2.13 9.81 -1.75
C ALA A 35 -2.74 11.23 -1.71
N THR A 36 -2.75 11.88 -0.55
CA THR A 36 -3.24 13.25 -0.39
C THR A 36 -2.35 14.23 -1.15
N GLU A 37 -1.03 14.13 -1.02
CA GLU A 37 -0.06 14.98 -1.72
C GLU A 37 -0.19 14.83 -3.25
N MET A 38 -0.35 13.59 -3.72
CA MET A 38 -0.56 13.34 -5.15
C MET A 38 -1.93 13.82 -5.63
N ALA A 39 -2.99 13.66 -4.82
CA ALA A 39 -4.31 14.21 -5.15
C ALA A 39 -4.27 15.73 -5.32
N ASP A 40 -3.50 16.44 -4.50
CA ASP A 40 -3.29 17.89 -4.62
C ASP A 40 -2.50 18.24 -5.90
N PHE A 41 -1.43 17.50 -6.17
CA PHE A 41 -0.62 17.68 -7.37
C PHE A 41 -1.41 17.50 -8.67
N TYR A 42 -2.27 16.48 -8.73
CA TYR A 42 -3.12 16.19 -9.89
C TYR A 42 -4.45 16.95 -9.88
N HIS A 43 -4.69 17.83 -8.90
CA HIS A 43 -5.92 18.61 -8.78
C HIS A 43 -7.18 17.75 -8.82
N LEU A 44 -7.17 16.58 -8.15
CA LEU A 44 -8.31 15.68 -8.11
C LEU A 44 -9.54 16.37 -7.52
N LYS A 45 -10.69 16.22 -8.18
CA LYS A 45 -11.97 16.79 -7.74
C LYS A 45 -12.53 16.01 -6.55
N ASN A 46 -13.50 16.59 -5.87
CA ASN A 46 -14.06 16.06 -4.62
C ASN A 46 -14.42 14.56 -4.67
N LYS A 47 -15.06 14.08 -5.76
CA LYS A 47 -15.42 12.67 -5.90
C LYS A 47 -14.17 11.79 -6.04
N GLU A 48 -13.27 12.12 -6.95
CA GLU A 48 -12.04 11.37 -7.21
C GLU A 48 -11.16 11.32 -5.97
N ARG A 49 -11.01 12.46 -5.31
CA ARG A 49 -10.29 12.57 -4.04
C ARG A 49 -10.93 11.71 -2.93
N PHE A 50 -12.26 11.69 -2.85
CA PHE A 50 -12.97 10.85 -1.89
C PHE A 50 -12.70 9.36 -2.16
N VAL A 51 -12.81 8.91 -3.42
CA VAL A 51 -12.54 7.53 -3.84
C VAL A 51 -11.11 7.13 -3.48
N LEU A 52 -10.12 7.94 -3.86
CA LEU A 52 -8.71 7.68 -3.60
C LEU A 52 -8.42 7.55 -2.10
N LEU A 53 -8.84 8.55 -1.30
CA LEU A 53 -8.51 8.55 0.12
C LEU A 53 -9.30 7.50 0.91
N ALA A 54 -10.52 7.16 0.50
CA ALA A 54 -11.24 6.04 1.08
C ALA A 54 -10.53 4.72 0.78
N ALA A 55 -10.10 4.51 -0.47
CA ALA A 55 -9.33 3.33 -0.84
C ALA A 55 -8.00 3.25 -0.06
N ALA A 56 -7.29 4.37 0.08
CA ALA A 56 -6.03 4.44 0.85
C ALA A 56 -6.21 4.07 2.34
N TRP A 57 -7.34 4.46 2.95
CA TRP A 57 -7.63 4.06 4.33
C TRP A 57 -7.93 2.57 4.46
N PHE A 58 -8.62 1.96 3.49
CA PHE A 58 -9.10 0.59 3.60
C PHE A 58 -8.19 -0.48 2.98
N HIS A 59 -7.21 -0.12 2.13
CA HIS A 59 -6.48 -1.08 1.28
C HIS A 59 -5.91 -2.27 2.06
N ASP A 60 -5.36 -2.01 3.25
CA ASP A 60 -4.71 -3.02 4.09
C ASP A 60 -5.54 -3.49 5.29
N THR A 61 -6.78 -3.01 5.46
CA THR A 61 -7.62 -3.44 6.60
C THR A 61 -7.87 -4.95 6.60
N GLY A 62 -7.82 -5.59 5.44
CA GLY A 62 -7.94 -7.04 5.31
C GLY A 62 -6.77 -7.83 5.91
N GLN A 63 -5.62 -7.21 6.13
CA GLN A 63 -4.47 -7.80 6.82
C GLN A 63 -4.77 -8.15 8.28
N LEU A 64 -5.75 -7.45 8.89
CA LEU A 64 -6.18 -7.67 10.28
C LEU A 64 -6.95 -8.99 10.49
N PHE A 65 -7.49 -9.60 9.42
CA PHE A 65 -8.49 -10.66 9.52
C PHE A 65 -8.15 -11.91 8.72
N GLY A 66 -6.88 -12.30 8.63
CA GLY A 66 -6.52 -13.53 7.95
C GLY A 66 -5.11 -13.52 7.34
N PRO A 67 -4.80 -14.49 6.48
CA PRO A 67 -3.49 -14.60 5.86
C PRO A 67 -3.16 -13.41 4.96
N MET A 68 -1.90 -13.27 4.56
CA MET A 68 -1.48 -12.20 3.64
C MET A 68 -2.20 -12.27 2.30
N GLU A 69 -2.40 -13.47 1.78
CA GLU A 69 -3.14 -13.69 0.54
C GLU A 69 -4.61 -13.31 0.69
N GLY A 70 -5.16 -12.61 -0.30
CA GLY A 70 -6.55 -12.19 -0.34
C GLY A 70 -6.90 -11.07 0.66
N HIS A 71 -5.91 -10.32 1.14
CA HIS A 71 -6.19 -9.19 2.03
C HIS A 71 -6.91 -8.05 1.32
N GLU A 72 -6.67 -7.86 0.03
CA GLU A 72 -7.33 -6.82 -0.76
C GLU A 72 -8.83 -7.08 -0.88
N GLU A 73 -9.23 -8.33 -1.13
CA GLU A 73 -10.63 -8.73 -1.16
C GLU A 73 -11.31 -8.55 0.20
N ARG A 74 -10.61 -8.92 1.29
CA ARG A 74 -11.13 -8.71 2.64
C ARG A 74 -11.24 -7.23 3.00
N GLY A 75 -10.23 -6.43 2.64
CA GLY A 75 -10.26 -4.98 2.83
C GLY A 75 -11.39 -4.32 2.05
N ALA A 76 -11.57 -4.71 0.79
CA ALA A 76 -12.67 -4.25 -0.04
C ALA A 76 -14.04 -4.63 0.54
N TYR A 77 -14.19 -5.83 1.08
CA TYR A 77 -15.42 -6.25 1.77
C TYR A 77 -15.70 -5.40 3.02
N ILE A 78 -14.70 -5.16 3.87
CA ILE A 78 -14.83 -4.32 5.07
C ILE A 78 -15.25 -2.90 4.68
N MET A 79 -14.60 -2.33 3.66
CA MET A 79 -14.93 -1.03 3.09
C MET A 79 -16.38 -0.97 2.62
N GLU A 80 -16.82 -1.97 1.85
CA GLU A 80 -18.18 -2.03 1.31
C GLU A 80 -19.23 -2.07 2.43
N GLN A 81 -19.05 -2.91 3.47
CA GLN A 81 -19.98 -2.98 4.60
C GLN A 81 -20.07 -1.63 5.32
N PHE A 82 -18.93 -0.99 5.58
CA PHE A 82 -18.90 0.32 6.22
C PHE A 82 -19.60 1.39 5.38
N LEU A 83 -19.30 1.48 4.09
CA LEU A 83 -19.88 2.52 3.24
C LEU A 83 -21.36 2.33 2.94
N ARG A 84 -21.82 1.07 2.79
CA ARG A 84 -23.25 0.76 2.67
C ARG A 84 -24.03 1.17 3.91
N SER A 85 -23.51 0.94 5.11
CA SER A 85 -24.14 1.39 6.36
C SER A 85 -24.29 2.91 6.45
N HIS A 86 -23.40 3.63 5.74
CA HIS A 86 -23.43 5.10 5.63
C HIS A 86 -24.18 5.61 4.39
N LYS A 87 -24.88 4.71 3.66
CA LYS A 87 -25.71 5.04 2.48
C LYS A 87 -24.91 5.73 1.36
N ILE A 88 -23.64 5.36 1.19
CA ILE A 88 -22.82 5.85 0.06
C ILE A 88 -23.31 5.17 -1.23
N ASP A 89 -23.29 5.94 -2.32
CA ASP A 89 -23.70 5.49 -3.66
C ASP A 89 -22.90 4.24 -4.11
N THR A 90 -23.60 3.26 -4.68
CA THR A 90 -22.99 1.97 -5.09
C THR A 90 -21.91 2.14 -6.13
N ASN A 91 -22.01 3.12 -7.05
CA ASN A 91 -20.97 3.35 -8.06
C ASN A 91 -19.69 3.87 -7.40
N ILE A 92 -19.81 4.73 -6.38
CA ILE A 92 -18.65 5.20 -5.60
C ILE A 92 -18.00 4.02 -4.86
N ILE A 93 -18.80 3.14 -4.24
CA ILE A 93 -18.29 1.92 -3.58
C ILE A 93 -17.53 1.04 -4.59
N MET A 94 -18.06 0.84 -5.79
CA MET A 94 -17.39 0.07 -6.85
C MET A 94 -16.06 0.71 -7.29
N GLU A 95 -16.00 2.03 -7.42
CA GLU A 95 -14.76 2.74 -7.75
C GLU A 95 -13.70 2.56 -6.65
N ILE A 96 -14.09 2.64 -5.38
CA ILE A 96 -13.19 2.40 -4.24
C ILE A 96 -12.72 0.95 -4.20
N ASN A 97 -13.63 -0.01 -4.43
CA ASN A 97 -13.30 -1.43 -4.52
C ASN A 97 -12.23 -1.66 -5.61
N ASN A 98 -12.45 -1.13 -6.81
CA ASN A 98 -11.49 -1.27 -7.91
C ASN A 98 -10.12 -0.68 -7.57
N ALA A 99 -10.09 0.45 -6.87
CA ALA A 99 -8.84 1.05 -6.44
C ALA A 99 -8.10 0.17 -5.40
N ILE A 100 -8.81 -0.39 -4.41
CA ILE A 100 -8.23 -1.34 -3.45
C ILE A 100 -7.70 -2.57 -4.20
N MET A 101 -8.50 -3.18 -5.06
CA MET A 101 -8.09 -4.36 -5.83
C MET A 101 -6.91 -4.08 -6.77
N ALA A 102 -6.70 -2.82 -7.17
CA ALA A 102 -5.56 -2.44 -7.99
C ALA A 102 -4.22 -2.52 -7.24
N THR A 103 -4.19 -2.59 -5.91
CA THR A 103 -2.95 -2.78 -5.13
C THR A 103 -2.37 -4.19 -5.28
N GLN A 104 -3.14 -5.17 -5.74
CA GLN A 104 -2.64 -6.52 -6.03
C GLN A 104 -1.44 -6.48 -6.97
N ILE A 105 -0.38 -7.23 -6.63
CA ILE A 105 0.92 -7.20 -7.34
C ILE A 105 0.77 -7.45 -8.83
N ASN A 106 -0.09 -8.39 -9.23
CA ASN A 106 -0.24 -8.83 -10.62
C ASN A 106 -1.31 -8.05 -11.40
N ARG A 107 -1.99 -7.10 -10.76
CA ARG A 107 -3.02 -6.29 -11.42
C ARG A 107 -2.42 -5.00 -11.97
N LYS A 108 -2.76 -4.66 -13.21
CA LYS A 108 -2.39 -3.36 -13.78
C LYS A 108 -3.46 -2.34 -13.43
N PRO A 109 -3.08 -1.13 -12.99
CA PRO A 109 -4.03 -0.06 -12.76
C PRO A 109 -4.67 0.39 -14.08
N ALA A 110 -5.93 0.79 -14.01
CA ALA A 110 -6.75 1.17 -15.17
C ALA A 110 -6.95 2.69 -15.31
N ASN A 111 -6.65 3.47 -14.27
CA ASN A 111 -6.89 4.91 -14.22
C ASN A 111 -5.95 5.60 -13.21
N LEU A 112 -5.97 6.94 -13.23
CA LEU A 112 -5.09 7.76 -12.39
C LEU A 112 -5.27 7.52 -10.87
N ILE A 113 -6.49 7.22 -10.39
CA ILE A 113 -6.74 6.95 -8.98
C ILE A 113 -6.02 5.67 -8.55
N GLU A 114 -6.11 4.63 -9.37
CA GLU A 114 -5.43 3.35 -9.14
C GLU A 114 -3.89 3.51 -9.23
N ASP A 115 -3.40 4.30 -10.20
CA ASP A 115 -1.97 4.64 -10.31
C ASP A 115 -1.46 5.33 -9.04
N ILE A 116 -2.20 6.33 -8.54
CA ILE A 116 -1.82 7.09 -7.34
C ILE A 116 -1.83 6.18 -6.12
N LEU A 117 -2.85 5.34 -5.93
CA LEU A 117 -2.91 4.46 -4.77
C LEU A 117 -1.75 3.48 -4.75
N ARG A 118 -1.46 2.83 -5.88
CA ARG A 118 -0.31 1.90 -6.00
C ARG A 118 1.02 2.58 -5.69
N ASP A 119 1.25 3.74 -6.28
CA ASP A 119 2.50 4.49 -6.05
C ASP A 119 2.59 4.99 -4.60
N SER A 120 1.45 5.33 -3.97
CA SER A 120 1.41 5.74 -2.56
C SER A 120 1.78 4.62 -1.62
N ASP A 121 1.32 3.40 -1.89
CA ASP A 121 1.55 2.21 -1.10
C ASP A 121 3.04 1.82 -1.09
N VAL A 122 3.66 1.85 -2.25
CA VAL A 122 5.08 1.50 -2.41
C VAL A 122 6.02 2.70 -2.51
N TYR A 123 5.61 3.86 -2.01
CA TYR A 123 6.38 5.12 -2.09
C TYR A 123 7.79 4.99 -1.52
N HIS A 124 7.92 4.22 -0.45
CA HIS A 124 9.19 3.96 0.23
C HIS A 124 10.28 3.34 -0.67
N LEU A 125 9.90 2.65 -1.77
CA LEU A 125 10.87 2.02 -2.68
C LEU A 125 11.86 3.02 -3.30
N GLY A 126 11.48 4.29 -3.38
CA GLY A 126 12.33 5.37 -3.88
C GLY A 126 12.92 6.27 -2.81
N THR A 127 12.78 5.93 -1.54
CA THR A 127 13.28 6.73 -0.41
C THR A 127 14.47 6.07 0.30
N LYS A 128 15.08 6.79 1.23
CA LYS A 128 16.14 6.25 2.10
C LYS A 128 15.60 5.23 3.11
N ASP A 129 14.31 5.30 3.42
CA ASP A 129 13.64 4.44 4.40
C ASP A 129 13.45 3.01 3.86
N PHE A 130 13.61 2.81 2.54
CA PHE A 130 13.51 1.49 1.90
C PHE A 130 14.27 0.41 2.66
N ARG A 131 15.52 0.70 3.06
CA ARG A 131 16.40 -0.29 3.69
C ARG A 131 15.83 -0.84 4.98
N GLN A 132 15.31 0.04 5.83
CA GLN A 132 14.68 -0.36 7.09
C GLN A 132 13.32 -1.01 6.85
N ILE A 133 12.54 -0.48 5.93
CA ILE A 133 11.20 -0.99 5.59
C ILE A 133 11.30 -2.39 4.99
N ASP A 134 12.24 -2.63 4.09
CA ASP A 134 12.45 -3.94 3.47
C ASP A 134 12.74 -5.03 4.52
N GLU A 135 13.58 -4.74 5.51
CA GLU A 135 13.84 -5.64 6.64
C GLU A 135 12.57 -5.93 7.46
N ILE A 136 11.74 -4.90 7.71
CA ILE A 136 10.49 -5.05 8.47
C ILE A 136 9.46 -5.86 7.67
N VAL A 137 9.35 -5.65 6.36
CA VAL A 137 8.47 -6.43 5.46
C VAL A 137 8.87 -7.91 5.46
N TRP A 138 10.14 -8.23 5.37
CA TRP A 138 10.62 -9.61 5.44
C TRP A 138 10.36 -10.23 6.81
N LYS A 139 10.58 -9.49 7.89
CA LYS A 139 10.27 -9.95 9.24
C LYS A 139 8.78 -10.29 9.39
N GLU A 140 7.90 -9.42 8.93
CA GLU A 140 6.45 -9.67 8.93
C GLU A 140 6.10 -10.91 8.11
N THR A 141 6.68 -11.03 6.90
CA THR A 141 6.43 -12.16 6.01
C THR A 141 6.82 -13.49 6.65
N GLU A 142 7.97 -13.55 7.33
CA GLU A 142 8.42 -14.75 8.05
C GLU A 142 7.52 -15.06 9.25
N GLN A 143 7.17 -14.07 10.04
CA GLN A 143 6.30 -14.27 11.20
C GLN A 143 4.92 -14.81 10.80
N ARG A 144 4.32 -14.26 9.74
CA ARG A 144 2.98 -14.63 9.29
C ARG A 144 2.95 -15.92 8.48
N SER A 145 4.00 -16.23 7.75
CA SER A 145 4.09 -17.50 6.99
C SER A 145 4.59 -18.67 7.83
N GLY A 146 5.24 -18.40 8.96
CA GLY A 146 5.93 -19.43 9.76
C GLY A 146 7.17 -20.03 9.08
N GLN A 147 7.65 -19.40 8.00
CA GLN A 147 8.78 -19.88 7.19
C GLN A 147 9.94 -18.90 7.23
N ILE A 148 11.14 -19.41 7.42
CA ILE A 148 12.36 -18.62 7.22
C ILE A 148 12.61 -18.49 5.72
N ILE A 149 12.76 -17.25 5.25
CA ILE A 149 12.96 -16.95 3.84
C ILE A 149 14.44 -16.77 3.57
N SER A 150 15.01 -17.66 2.78
CA SER A 150 16.34 -17.48 2.19
C SER A 150 16.31 -16.44 1.08
N ASP A 151 17.47 -15.94 0.70
CA ASP A 151 17.65 -15.09 -0.48
C ASP A 151 16.78 -13.80 -0.49
N LYS A 152 16.49 -13.23 0.71
CA LYS A 152 15.69 -12.00 0.86
C LYS A 152 16.24 -10.85 0.02
N LEU A 153 17.56 -10.64 0.04
CA LEU A 153 18.21 -9.58 -0.74
C LEU A 153 17.97 -9.74 -2.25
N GLN A 154 18.06 -10.97 -2.77
CA GLN A 154 17.80 -11.24 -4.17
C GLN A 154 16.32 -11.01 -4.52
N LYS A 155 15.40 -11.45 -3.66
CA LYS A 155 13.95 -11.24 -3.86
C LYS A 155 13.59 -9.76 -3.84
N SER A 156 14.15 -8.97 -2.91
CA SER A 156 13.98 -7.51 -2.87
C SER A 156 14.54 -6.85 -4.13
N LEU A 157 15.72 -7.28 -4.60
CA LEU A 157 16.31 -6.79 -5.84
C LEU A 157 15.42 -7.10 -7.06
N ASP A 158 14.90 -8.31 -7.16
CA ASP A 158 14.02 -8.74 -8.25
C ASP A 158 12.70 -7.96 -8.23
N PHE A 159 12.14 -7.72 -7.05
CA PHE A 159 10.95 -6.88 -6.89
C PHE A 159 11.22 -5.45 -7.35
N LEU A 160 12.28 -4.80 -6.89
CA LEU A 160 12.64 -3.45 -7.32
C LEU A 160 12.88 -3.37 -8.83
N ASN A 161 13.52 -4.38 -9.45
CA ASN A 161 13.77 -4.40 -10.89
C ASN A 161 12.47 -4.54 -11.71
N LYS A 162 11.50 -5.31 -11.23
CA LYS A 162 10.18 -5.52 -11.89
C LYS A 162 9.22 -4.36 -11.67
N HIS A 163 9.31 -3.71 -10.52
CA HIS A 163 8.41 -2.61 -10.17
C HIS A 163 8.63 -1.38 -11.07
N CYS A 164 7.53 -0.69 -11.41
CA CYS A 164 7.54 0.61 -12.07
C CYS A 164 6.60 1.56 -11.35
N PHE A 165 7.02 2.79 -11.11
CA PHE A 165 6.09 3.84 -10.72
C PHE A 165 5.18 4.19 -11.91
N TYR A 166 3.90 4.42 -11.64
CA TYR A 166 2.89 4.72 -12.65
C TYR A 166 2.75 6.21 -12.89
N THR A 167 2.70 7.00 -11.81
CA THR A 167 2.50 8.45 -11.86
C THR A 167 3.77 9.21 -12.27
N THR A 168 3.61 10.34 -12.97
CA THR A 168 4.73 11.26 -13.25
C THR A 168 5.28 11.83 -11.94
N TYR A 169 4.40 12.11 -10.96
CA TYR A 169 4.79 12.56 -9.63
C TYR A 169 5.85 11.67 -8.98
N CYS A 170 5.62 10.37 -8.93
CA CYS A 170 6.57 9.42 -8.34
C CYS A 170 7.78 9.17 -9.24
N LYS A 171 7.59 9.11 -10.57
CA LYS A 171 8.72 8.97 -11.51
C LYS A 171 9.74 10.07 -11.32
N ASP A 172 9.31 11.32 -11.25
CA ASP A 172 10.21 12.47 -11.15
C ASP A 172 10.92 12.55 -9.79
N ARG A 173 10.27 12.11 -8.71
CA ARG A 173 10.79 12.23 -7.34
C ARG A 173 11.53 11.02 -6.83
N LEU A 174 11.14 9.82 -7.25
CA LEU A 174 11.54 8.57 -6.62
C LEU A 174 12.43 7.66 -7.46
N LEU A 175 12.52 7.85 -8.79
CA LEU A 175 13.35 6.98 -9.63
C LEU A 175 14.83 7.02 -9.27
N SER A 176 15.37 8.17 -8.91
CA SER A 176 16.78 8.28 -8.50
C SER A 176 17.07 7.52 -7.20
N GLY A 177 16.18 7.66 -6.20
CA GLY A 177 16.28 6.93 -4.94
C GLY A 177 16.10 5.43 -5.12
N LYS A 178 15.14 5.01 -5.96
CA LYS A 178 14.95 3.59 -6.31
C LYS A 178 16.21 2.99 -6.97
N LYS A 179 16.84 3.70 -7.91
CA LYS A 179 18.12 3.27 -8.50
C LYS A 179 19.21 3.12 -7.44
N ALA A 180 19.32 4.06 -6.52
CA ALA A 180 20.27 3.98 -5.42
C ALA A 180 20.01 2.76 -4.51
N ASN A 181 18.74 2.44 -4.23
CA ASN A 181 18.36 1.24 -3.46
C ASN A 181 18.69 -0.07 -4.21
N ILE A 182 18.49 -0.12 -5.51
CA ILE A 182 18.94 -1.26 -6.36
C ILE A 182 20.44 -1.46 -6.26
N GLU A 183 21.25 -0.40 -6.41
CA GLU A 183 22.71 -0.51 -6.32
C GLU A 183 23.17 -0.89 -4.91
N TYR A 184 22.49 -0.43 -3.87
CA TYR A 184 22.72 -0.84 -2.49
C TYR A 184 22.52 -2.36 -2.32
N LEU A 185 21.40 -2.93 -2.77
CA LEU A 185 21.14 -4.37 -2.69
C LEU A 185 22.17 -5.20 -3.48
N LYS A 186 22.52 -4.77 -4.69
CA LYS A 186 23.57 -5.43 -5.48
C LYS A 186 24.93 -5.44 -4.75
N GLY A 187 25.21 -4.36 -4.02
CA GLY A 187 26.44 -4.27 -3.22
C GLY A 187 26.45 -5.22 -2.04
N LEU A 188 25.31 -5.50 -1.41
CA LEU A 188 25.17 -6.48 -0.34
C LEU A 188 25.31 -7.91 -0.87
N ILE A 189 24.57 -8.27 -1.91
CA ILE A 189 24.60 -9.62 -2.53
C ILE A 189 26.02 -10.03 -2.98
N LYS A 190 26.85 -9.09 -3.43
CA LYS A 190 28.24 -9.39 -3.81
C LYS A 190 29.19 -9.67 -2.64
N ARG A 191 28.77 -9.37 -1.42
CA ARG A 191 29.58 -9.55 -0.19
C ARG A 191 29.22 -10.81 0.59
N GLU A 192 28.07 -11.42 0.28
CA GLU A 192 27.70 -12.75 0.73
C GLU A 192 28.41 -13.85 -0.06
#